data_c33632cf4fa9ddb4344884fcfd25cbe7
#
_entry.id   c33632cf4fa9ddb4344884fcfd25cbe7
#
_cell.length_a   1.000
_cell.length_b   1.000
_cell.length_c   1.000
_cell.angle_alpha   90.00
_cell.angle_beta   90.00
_cell.angle_gamma   90.00
#
_symmetry.space_group_name_H-M   'P 1'
#
loop_
_entity.id
_entity.type
_entity.pdbx_description
1 polymer ?
#
loop_
_entity_poly.entity_id
_entity_poly.type
_entity_poly.pdbx_seq_one_letter_code
_entity_poly.pdbx_strand_id
1 'polypeptide(L)'
;PSIPLAIEILKGLRDRYEAHHKITITDEAITAAANLASRYIQDRFLPDKAIDLIDEAGARMNIRRMTAPPDLREFDERIAHVRVEKEAAIDAQDFERAAGLRDDEKKLLAEREAKEEEWKQGDESVPAVVGPDEIAEVLSGATGIPVFKLTEEESQRLLHMEDEIGKRYVGQEDAVKALCRSIPVSYTHLTLPTNREV
;
A
#
# COMPACT_ATOMS: atom_id res chain seq x y z
N PRO A 1 -20.81 16.69 -12.52
CA PRO A 1 -21.34 17.19 -11.25
C PRO A 1 -20.28 17.93 -10.45
N SER A 2 -20.71 18.79 -9.50
CA SER A 2 -19.79 19.43 -8.56
C SER A 2 -19.22 18.41 -7.57
N ILE A 3 -18.10 18.76 -6.92
CA ILE A 3 -17.47 17.87 -5.92
C ILE A 3 -18.47 17.49 -4.81
N PRO A 4 -19.23 18.42 -4.19
CA PRO A 4 -20.22 18.05 -3.17
C PRO A 4 -21.26 17.05 -3.66
N LEU A 5 -21.77 17.24 -4.87
CA LEU A 5 -22.74 16.32 -5.46
C LEU A 5 -22.13 14.95 -5.75
N ALA A 6 -20.86 14.91 -6.18
CA ALA A 6 -20.12 13.64 -6.36
C ALA A 6 -19.97 12.88 -5.03
N ILE A 7 -19.66 13.58 -3.94
CA ILE A 7 -19.58 12.99 -2.60
C ILE A 7 -20.92 12.37 -2.17
N GLU A 8 -22.05 13.06 -2.42
CA GLU A 8 -23.37 12.52 -2.11
C GLU A 8 -23.68 11.26 -2.93
N ILE A 9 -23.33 11.26 -4.23
CA ILE A 9 -23.49 10.09 -5.10
C ILE A 9 -22.65 8.92 -4.57
N LEU A 10 -21.39 9.16 -4.22
CA LEU A 10 -20.49 8.14 -3.68
C LEU A 10 -20.99 7.58 -2.35
N LYS A 11 -21.53 8.43 -1.47
CA LYS A 11 -22.16 7.98 -0.21
C LYS A 11 -23.37 7.06 -0.49
N GLY A 12 -24.15 7.36 -1.50
CA GLY A 12 -25.27 6.51 -1.92
C GLY A 12 -24.86 5.17 -2.52
N LEU A 13 -23.66 5.06 -3.05
CA LEU A 13 -23.09 3.83 -3.62
C LEU A 13 -22.25 3.01 -2.62
N ARG A 14 -21.87 3.58 -1.48
CA ARG A 14 -20.98 3.00 -0.48
C ARG A 14 -21.35 1.57 -0.14
N ASP A 15 -22.56 1.32 0.30
CA ASP A 15 -23.03 0.03 0.79
C ASP A 15 -22.84 -1.10 -0.25
N ARG A 16 -22.96 -0.76 -1.52
CA ARG A 16 -22.76 -1.73 -2.62
C ARG A 16 -21.30 -2.09 -2.79
N TYR A 17 -20.39 -1.11 -2.71
CA TYR A 17 -18.94 -1.36 -2.81
C TYR A 17 -18.41 -2.05 -1.56
N GLU A 18 -18.88 -1.67 -0.37
CA GLU A 18 -18.55 -2.34 0.89
C GLU A 18 -18.97 -3.83 0.87
N ALA A 19 -20.19 -4.10 0.39
CA ALA A 19 -20.68 -5.48 0.27
C ALA A 19 -19.92 -6.28 -0.79
N HIS A 20 -19.54 -5.65 -1.91
CA HIS A 20 -18.83 -6.32 -3.01
C HIS A 20 -17.39 -6.69 -2.63
N HIS A 21 -16.65 -5.76 -2.05
CA HIS A 21 -15.25 -5.95 -1.68
C HIS A 21 -15.06 -6.48 -0.25
N LYS A 22 -16.14 -6.59 0.54
CA LYS A 22 -16.12 -6.98 1.96
C LYS A 22 -15.18 -6.10 2.81
N ILE A 23 -15.31 -4.80 2.65
CA ILE A 23 -14.53 -3.74 3.30
C ILE A 23 -15.46 -2.72 3.93
N THR A 24 -14.89 -1.80 4.71
CA THR A 24 -15.58 -0.59 5.20
C THR A 24 -14.92 0.64 4.58
N ILE A 25 -15.72 1.59 4.08
CA ILE A 25 -15.23 2.81 3.44
C ILE A 25 -15.58 4.01 4.33
N THR A 26 -14.56 4.76 4.77
CA THR A 26 -14.77 5.91 5.64
C THR A 26 -15.33 7.12 4.88
N ASP A 27 -15.98 8.05 5.56
CA ASP A 27 -16.47 9.30 4.98
C ASP A 27 -15.32 10.17 4.46
N GLU A 28 -14.19 10.11 5.17
CA GLU A 28 -12.95 10.78 4.78
C GLU A 28 -12.39 10.22 3.47
N ALA A 29 -12.45 8.89 3.27
CA ALA A 29 -12.04 8.25 2.02
C ALA A 29 -12.90 8.70 0.84
N ILE A 30 -14.22 8.78 1.01
CA ILE A 30 -15.15 9.26 -0.02
C ILE A 30 -14.83 10.72 -0.38
N THR A 31 -14.61 11.55 0.62
CA THR A 31 -14.26 12.96 0.43
C THR A 31 -12.91 13.10 -0.27
N ALA A 32 -11.91 12.30 0.15
CA ALA A 32 -10.60 12.27 -0.49
C ALA A 32 -10.69 11.80 -1.95
N ALA A 33 -11.45 10.73 -2.25
CA ALA A 33 -11.63 10.23 -3.60
C ALA A 33 -12.20 11.30 -4.55
N ALA A 34 -13.25 12.03 -4.14
CA ALA A 34 -13.84 13.08 -4.95
C ALA A 34 -12.87 14.25 -5.20
N ASN A 35 -12.19 14.71 -4.15
CA ASN A 35 -11.25 15.84 -4.23
C ASN A 35 -10.00 15.49 -5.04
N LEU A 36 -9.37 14.37 -4.72
CA LEU A 36 -8.15 13.92 -5.39
C LEU A 36 -8.40 13.56 -6.86
N ALA A 37 -9.50 12.85 -7.15
CA ALA A 37 -9.89 12.58 -8.54
C ALA A 37 -10.11 13.88 -9.31
N SER A 38 -10.83 14.85 -8.74
CA SER A 38 -11.09 16.13 -9.40
C SER A 38 -9.81 16.88 -9.75
N ARG A 39 -8.81 16.79 -8.88
CA ARG A 39 -7.55 17.56 -9.00
C ARG A 39 -6.52 16.91 -9.92
N TYR A 40 -6.38 15.58 -9.86
CA TYR A 40 -5.27 14.88 -10.51
C TYR A 40 -5.65 14.06 -11.73
N ILE A 41 -6.92 13.67 -11.86
CA ILE A 41 -7.41 12.93 -13.03
C ILE A 41 -8.16 13.90 -13.94
N GLN A 42 -7.56 14.28 -15.07
CA GLN A 42 -8.12 15.30 -15.97
C GLN A 42 -8.82 14.71 -17.18
N ASP A 43 -8.56 13.48 -17.52
CA ASP A 43 -9.07 12.78 -18.71
C ASP A 43 -10.49 12.20 -18.53
N ARG A 44 -11.04 12.27 -17.31
CA ARG A 44 -12.36 11.74 -16.97
C ARG A 44 -13.18 12.74 -16.14
N PHE A 45 -14.47 12.50 -16.06
CA PHE A 45 -15.41 13.35 -15.33
C PHE A 45 -15.83 12.74 -13.99
N LEU A 46 -16.22 13.61 -13.04
CA LEU A 46 -16.93 13.18 -11.85
C LEU A 46 -18.37 12.73 -12.24
N PRO A 47 -18.98 11.75 -11.56
CA PRO A 47 -18.45 11.02 -10.41
C PRO A 47 -17.55 9.84 -10.79
N ASP A 48 -17.51 9.40 -12.05
CA ASP A 48 -16.94 8.14 -12.52
C ASP A 48 -15.48 7.95 -12.06
N LYS A 49 -14.62 8.96 -12.23
CA LYS A 49 -13.22 8.90 -11.82
C LYS A 49 -13.03 8.73 -10.30
N ALA A 50 -13.97 9.21 -9.49
CA ALA A 50 -13.91 9.03 -8.04
C ALA A 50 -14.47 7.65 -7.64
N ILE A 51 -15.45 7.13 -8.39
CA ILE A 51 -15.94 5.76 -8.25
C ILE A 51 -14.82 4.77 -8.56
N ASP A 52 -14.08 4.95 -9.66
CA ASP A 52 -12.97 4.12 -10.05
C ASP A 52 -11.88 4.06 -8.95
N LEU A 53 -11.58 5.19 -8.29
CA LEU A 53 -10.60 5.20 -7.18
C LEU A 53 -11.08 4.38 -5.98
N ILE A 54 -12.36 4.46 -5.63
CA ILE A 54 -12.94 3.70 -4.52
C ILE A 54 -12.95 2.20 -4.85
N ASP A 55 -13.35 1.86 -6.07
CA ASP A 55 -13.40 0.47 -6.54
C ASP A 55 -12.00 -0.16 -6.54
N GLU A 56 -11.01 0.53 -7.10
CA GLU A 56 -9.62 0.07 -7.12
C GLU A 56 -9.03 -0.04 -5.71
N ALA A 57 -9.33 0.92 -4.81
CA ALA A 57 -8.88 0.85 -3.42
C ALA A 57 -9.48 -0.35 -2.69
N GLY A 58 -10.78 -0.60 -2.91
CA GLY A 58 -11.46 -1.78 -2.39
C GLY A 58 -10.87 -3.08 -2.90
N ALA A 59 -10.62 -3.17 -4.21
CA ALA A 59 -10.01 -4.33 -4.83
C ALA A 59 -8.59 -4.60 -4.28
N ARG A 60 -7.74 -3.56 -4.16
CA ARG A 60 -6.39 -3.69 -3.60
C ARG A 60 -6.41 -4.13 -2.14
N MET A 61 -7.31 -3.58 -1.34
CA MET A 61 -7.46 -3.97 0.05
C MET A 61 -7.88 -5.44 0.18
N ASN A 62 -8.80 -5.89 -0.67
CA ASN A 62 -9.21 -7.29 -0.71
C ASN A 62 -8.06 -8.21 -1.11
N ILE A 63 -7.26 -7.84 -2.14
CA ILE A 63 -6.08 -8.60 -2.55
C ILE A 63 -5.04 -8.65 -1.42
N ARG A 64 -4.81 -7.55 -0.69
CA ARG A 64 -3.90 -7.55 0.47
C ARG A 64 -4.34 -8.55 1.53
N ARG A 65 -5.65 -8.62 1.82
CA ARG A 65 -6.20 -9.61 2.74
C ARG A 65 -5.99 -11.05 2.26
N MET A 66 -6.18 -11.30 0.98
CA MET A 66 -6.03 -12.64 0.40
C MET A 66 -4.56 -13.05 0.21
N THR A 67 -3.63 -12.10 0.30
CA THR A 67 -2.20 -12.38 0.13
C THR A 67 -1.62 -12.91 1.43
N ALA A 68 -1.11 -14.13 1.39
CA ALA A 68 -0.46 -14.75 2.53
C ALA A 68 0.68 -13.85 3.08
N PRO A 69 0.79 -13.71 4.41
CA PRO A 69 1.85 -12.92 5.01
C PRO A 69 3.24 -13.43 4.63
N PRO A 70 4.27 -12.57 4.64
CA PRO A 70 5.64 -12.92 4.30
C PRO A 70 6.15 -14.14 5.06
N ASP A 71 5.75 -14.28 6.31
CA ASP A 71 6.13 -15.41 7.18
C ASP A 71 5.74 -16.76 6.57
N LEU A 72 4.56 -16.89 5.97
CA LEU A 72 4.13 -18.15 5.33
C LEU A 72 4.99 -18.47 4.11
N ARG A 73 5.45 -17.48 3.36
CA ARG A 73 6.37 -17.69 2.22
C ARG A 73 7.74 -18.19 2.69
N GLU A 74 8.22 -17.64 3.81
CA GLU A 74 9.49 -18.10 4.41
C GLU A 74 9.39 -19.58 4.82
N PHE A 75 8.27 -20.01 5.40
CA PHE A 75 8.04 -21.43 5.67
C PHE A 75 8.04 -22.28 4.41
N ASP A 76 7.39 -21.83 3.31
CA ASP A 76 7.37 -22.54 2.05
C ASP A 76 8.78 -22.70 1.46
N GLU A 77 9.63 -21.68 1.52
CA GLU A 77 11.04 -21.73 1.09
C GLU A 77 11.85 -22.70 1.94
N ARG A 78 11.69 -22.67 3.26
CA ARG A 78 12.38 -23.60 4.18
C ARG A 78 11.95 -25.04 3.95
N ILE A 79 10.67 -25.30 3.76
CA ILE A 79 10.15 -26.63 3.43
C ILE A 79 10.71 -27.12 2.11
N ALA A 80 10.76 -26.27 1.06
CA ALA A 80 11.35 -26.62 -0.23
C ALA A 80 12.84 -27.00 -0.08
N HIS A 81 13.61 -26.25 0.72
CA HIS A 81 15.01 -26.55 0.99
C HIS A 81 15.20 -27.91 1.68
N VAL A 82 14.43 -28.17 2.73
CA VAL A 82 14.48 -29.44 3.47
C VAL A 82 14.09 -30.63 2.56
N ARG A 83 13.15 -30.43 1.64
CA ARG A 83 12.79 -31.46 0.65
C ARG A 83 13.94 -31.81 -0.28
N VAL A 84 14.63 -30.80 -0.82
CA VAL A 84 15.80 -31.00 -1.68
C VAL A 84 16.92 -31.73 -0.94
N GLU A 85 17.20 -31.34 0.30
CA GLU A 85 18.21 -32.02 1.13
C GLU A 85 17.82 -33.46 1.45
N LYS A 86 16.54 -33.72 1.72
CA LYS A 86 16.03 -35.07 1.95
C LYS A 86 16.21 -35.97 0.72
N GLU A 87 15.90 -35.47 -0.47
CA GLU A 87 16.10 -36.20 -1.72
C GLU A 87 17.58 -36.50 -1.95
N ALA A 88 18.45 -35.53 -1.73
CA ALA A 88 19.90 -35.73 -1.84
C ALA A 88 20.44 -36.75 -0.83
N ALA A 89 19.91 -36.80 0.39
CA ALA A 89 20.28 -37.79 1.38
C ALA A 89 19.80 -39.21 0.98
N ILE A 90 18.63 -39.33 0.38
CA ILE A 90 18.12 -40.61 -0.14
C ILE A 90 19.01 -41.12 -1.29
N ASP A 91 19.38 -40.24 -2.23
CA ASP A 91 20.25 -40.57 -3.36
C ASP A 91 21.65 -41.00 -2.90
N ALA A 92 22.13 -40.39 -1.80
CA ALA A 92 23.39 -40.78 -1.16
C ALA A 92 23.29 -42.04 -0.26
N GLN A 93 22.08 -42.64 -0.16
CA GLN A 93 21.78 -43.80 0.71
C GLN A 93 22.00 -43.51 2.22
N ASP A 94 21.99 -42.24 2.61
CA ASP A 94 22.06 -41.79 4.02
C ASP A 94 20.66 -41.78 4.63
N PHE A 95 20.16 -42.94 4.99
CA PHE A 95 18.78 -43.10 5.47
C PHE A 95 18.57 -42.51 6.86
N GLU A 96 19.63 -42.38 7.69
CA GLU A 96 19.53 -41.75 9.00
C GLU A 96 19.29 -40.26 8.86
N ARG A 97 20.08 -39.60 8.03
CA ARG A 97 19.91 -38.17 7.71
C ARG A 97 18.56 -37.91 7.01
N ALA A 98 18.14 -38.76 6.08
CA ALA A 98 16.86 -38.66 5.40
C ALA A 98 15.67 -38.80 6.39
N ALA A 99 15.78 -39.64 7.41
CA ALA A 99 14.75 -39.79 8.45
C ALA A 99 14.66 -38.50 9.32
N GLY A 100 15.80 -37.91 9.70
CA GLY A 100 15.84 -36.64 10.43
C GLY A 100 15.19 -35.50 9.64
N LEU A 101 15.56 -35.35 8.37
CA LEU A 101 15.00 -34.33 7.47
C LEU A 101 13.50 -34.51 7.22
N ARG A 102 12.99 -35.75 7.19
CA ARG A 102 11.55 -36.03 7.13
C ARG A 102 10.82 -35.54 8.38
N ASP A 103 11.42 -35.72 9.56
CA ASP A 103 10.82 -35.27 10.81
C ASP A 103 10.83 -33.74 10.91
N ASP A 104 11.88 -33.08 10.40
CA ASP A 104 11.97 -31.62 10.30
C ASP A 104 10.95 -31.07 9.29
N GLU A 105 10.80 -31.70 8.12
CA GLU A 105 9.75 -31.34 7.16
C GLU A 105 8.37 -31.41 7.81
N LYS A 106 8.09 -32.46 8.57
CA LYS A 106 6.80 -32.62 9.25
C LYS A 106 6.54 -31.54 10.30
N LYS A 107 7.57 -31.13 11.04
CA LYS A 107 7.46 -30.03 12.00
C LYS A 107 7.18 -28.70 11.30
N LEU A 108 7.94 -28.38 10.24
CA LEU A 108 7.75 -27.15 9.48
C LEU A 108 6.37 -27.07 8.84
N LEU A 109 5.83 -28.20 8.34
CA LEU A 109 4.47 -28.27 7.83
C LEU A 109 3.42 -28.00 8.90
N ALA A 110 3.59 -28.56 10.09
CA ALA A 110 2.68 -28.32 11.22
C ALA A 110 2.74 -26.86 11.72
N GLU A 111 3.93 -26.27 11.78
CA GLU A 111 4.12 -24.87 12.15
C GLU A 111 3.49 -23.93 11.11
N ARG A 112 3.67 -24.24 9.81
CA ARG A 112 3.04 -23.51 8.72
C ARG A 112 1.51 -23.56 8.79
N GLU A 113 0.95 -24.74 9.02
CA GLU A 113 -0.51 -24.94 9.14
C GLU A 113 -1.09 -24.19 10.33
N ALA A 114 -0.42 -24.22 11.48
CA ALA A 114 -0.82 -23.45 12.65
C ALA A 114 -0.80 -21.93 12.39
N LYS A 115 0.24 -21.43 11.71
CA LYS A 115 0.35 -20.03 11.30
C LYS A 115 -0.71 -19.63 10.27
N GLU A 116 -1.03 -20.52 9.34
CA GLU A 116 -2.08 -20.30 8.34
C GLU A 116 -3.47 -20.24 8.99
N GLU A 117 -3.73 -21.08 10.00
CA GLU A 117 -4.98 -21.04 10.76
C GLU A 117 -5.07 -19.76 11.61
N GLU A 118 -3.97 -19.36 12.28
CA GLU A 118 -3.91 -18.12 13.05
C GLU A 118 -4.19 -16.91 12.14
N TRP A 119 -3.60 -16.88 10.95
CA TRP A 119 -3.85 -15.85 9.97
C TRP A 119 -5.31 -15.82 9.50
N LYS A 120 -5.90 -16.96 9.16
CA LYS A 120 -7.31 -17.04 8.74
C LYS A 120 -8.26 -16.56 9.83
N GLN A 121 -8.02 -16.94 11.09
CA GLN A 121 -8.83 -16.51 12.22
C GLN A 121 -8.65 -15.01 12.52
N GLY A 122 -7.44 -14.47 12.36
CA GLY A 122 -7.15 -13.04 12.53
C GLY A 122 -7.77 -12.19 11.44
N ASP A 123 -7.81 -12.67 10.20
CA ASP A 123 -8.31 -11.92 9.03
C ASP A 123 -9.84 -11.77 9.02
N GLU A 124 -10.58 -12.74 9.55
CA GLU A 124 -12.05 -12.62 9.68
C GLU A 124 -12.49 -11.60 10.75
N SER A 125 -11.62 -11.27 11.71
CA SER A 125 -11.97 -10.44 12.86
C SER A 125 -11.75 -8.94 12.66
N VAL A 126 -10.92 -8.52 11.69
CA VAL A 126 -10.60 -7.11 11.42
C VAL A 126 -11.21 -6.70 10.09
N PRO A 127 -12.25 -5.83 10.08
CA PRO A 127 -12.78 -5.30 8.84
C PRO A 127 -11.68 -4.50 8.14
N ALA A 128 -11.43 -4.81 6.87
CA ALA A 128 -10.54 -4.00 6.04
C ALA A 128 -11.18 -2.62 5.85
N VAL A 129 -10.52 -1.59 6.33
CA VAL A 129 -11.00 -0.21 6.27
C VAL A 129 -10.24 0.54 5.21
N VAL A 130 -10.96 1.12 4.27
CA VAL A 130 -10.40 2.04 3.26
C VAL A 130 -10.54 3.46 3.78
N GLY A 131 -9.40 4.07 4.05
CA GLY A 131 -9.25 5.47 4.45
C GLY A 131 -8.73 6.37 3.33
N PRO A 132 -8.46 7.63 3.62
CA PRO A 132 -7.92 8.59 2.65
C PRO A 132 -6.52 8.20 2.15
N ASP A 133 -5.73 7.50 2.96
CA ASP A 133 -4.35 7.11 2.61
C ASP A 133 -4.35 6.01 1.52
N GLU A 134 -5.27 5.03 1.60
CA GLU A 134 -5.46 4.01 0.58
C GLU A 134 -5.90 4.62 -0.76
N ILE A 135 -6.78 5.62 -0.71
CA ILE A 135 -7.20 6.37 -1.91
C ILE A 135 -6.01 7.12 -2.53
N ALA A 136 -5.19 7.76 -1.70
CA ALA A 136 -3.99 8.48 -2.16
C ALA A 136 -2.96 7.52 -2.77
N GLU A 137 -2.77 6.33 -2.20
CA GLU A 137 -1.88 5.30 -2.73
C GLU A 137 -2.32 4.81 -4.11
N VAL A 138 -3.62 4.53 -4.29
CA VAL A 138 -4.19 4.13 -5.57
C VAL A 138 -3.98 5.21 -6.62
N LEU A 139 -4.29 6.45 -6.29
CA LEU A 139 -4.09 7.58 -7.18
C LEU A 139 -2.62 7.76 -7.56
N SER A 140 -1.71 7.65 -6.59
CA SER A 140 -0.28 7.72 -6.84
C SER A 140 0.20 6.64 -7.81
N GLY A 141 -0.33 5.41 -7.66
CA GLY A 141 -0.03 4.32 -8.58
C GLY A 141 -0.57 4.53 -9.99
N ALA A 142 -1.76 5.12 -10.11
CA ALA A 142 -2.41 5.37 -11.40
C ALA A 142 -1.82 6.57 -12.16
N THR A 143 -1.44 7.63 -11.44
CA THR A 143 -0.96 8.89 -12.04
C THR A 143 0.56 9.02 -12.04
N GLY A 144 1.28 8.25 -11.22
CA GLY A 144 2.70 8.43 -10.96
C GLY A 144 3.03 9.64 -10.08
N ILE A 145 2.01 10.35 -9.55
CA ILE A 145 2.18 11.54 -8.70
C ILE A 145 2.08 11.09 -7.24
N PRO A 146 3.12 11.26 -6.42
CA PRO A 146 3.06 10.91 -5.00
C PRO A 146 2.17 11.91 -4.24
N VAL A 147 0.93 11.52 -3.97
CA VAL A 147 -0.08 12.34 -3.27
C VAL A 147 -0.26 11.99 -1.79
N PHE A 148 0.50 11.02 -1.30
CA PHE A 148 0.52 10.64 0.12
C PHE A 148 1.25 11.69 0.95
N LYS A 149 0.91 11.77 2.22
CA LYS A 149 1.60 12.65 3.18
C LYS A 149 3.07 12.23 3.28
N LEU A 150 3.96 13.22 3.18
CA LEU A 150 5.37 13.00 3.47
C LEU A 150 5.53 12.51 4.90
N THR A 151 6.36 11.51 5.10
CA THR A 151 6.78 11.12 6.44
C THR A 151 7.60 12.26 7.08
N GLU A 152 7.67 12.27 8.40
CA GLU A 152 8.45 13.29 9.13
C GLU A 152 9.93 13.28 8.71
N GLU A 153 10.48 12.09 8.44
CA GLU A 153 11.84 11.90 7.93
C GLU A 153 12.03 12.46 6.51
N GLU A 154 11.06 12.27 5.61
CA GLU A 154 11.10 12.81 4.26
C GLU A 154 10.97 14.34 4.26
N SER A 155 10.14 14.88 5.14
CA SER A 155 10.02 16.32 5.35
C SER A 155 11.35 16.92 5.83
N GLN A 156 12.03 16.28 6.77
CA GLN A 156 13.35 16.71 7.23
C GLN A 156 14.41 16.60 6.13
N ARG A 157 14.40 15.54 5.32
CA ARG A 157 15.28 15.41 4.16
C ARG A 157 15.09 16.54 3.16
N LEU A 158 13.85 16.93 2.89
CA LEU A 158 13.56 18.08 2.02
C LEU A 158 14.07 19.40 2.60
N LEU A 159 14.03 19.59 3.92
CA LEU A 159 14.57 20.77 4.58
C LEU A 159 16.12 20.84 4.49
N HIS A 160 16.79 19.68 4.51
CA HIS A 160 18.25 19.60 4.41
C HIS A 160 18.77 19.42 2.97
N MET A 161 17.87 19.42 1.98
CA MET A 161 18.22 19.18 0.58
C MET A 161 19.22 20.21 0.03
N GLU A 162 19.15 21.48 0.48
CA GLU A 162 20.08 22.54 0.07
C GLU A 162 21.53 22.18 0.47
N ASP A 163 21.70 21.71 1.71
CA ASP A 163 23.02 21.32 2.24
C ASP A 163 23.57 20.06 1.51
N GLU A 164 22.70 19.11 1.18
CA GLU A 164 23.10 17.87 0.51
C GLU A 164 23.51 18.12 -0.96
N ILE A 165 22.75 18.96 -1.68
CA ILE A 165 23.06 19.33 -3.06
C ILE A 165 24.30 20.20 -3.08
N GLY A 166 24.45 21.15 -2.14
CA GLY A 166 25.61 22.04 -2.02
C GLY A 166 26.94 21.30 -1.80
N LYS A 167 26.92 20.10 -1.19
CA LYS A 167 28.10 19.23 -1.05
C LYS A 167 28.58 18.63 -2.37
N ARG A 168 27.69 18.45 -3.33
CA ARG A 168 27.97 17.79 -4.63
C ARG A 168 28.17 18.78 -5.78
N TYR A 169 27.58 19.96 -5.70
CA TYR A 169 27.66 20.98 -6.72
C TYR A 169 28.35 22.23 -6.20
N VAL A 170 29.46 22.58 -6.82
CA VAL A 170 30.23 23.79 -6.57
C VAL A 170 29.84 24.86 -7.60
N GLY A 171 29.38 25.99 -7.12
CA GLY A 171 28.82 27.06 -7.95
C GLY A 171 27.31 26.92 -8.17
N GLN A 172 26.64 27.91 -8.72
CA GLN A 172 25.21 27.97 -8.95
C GLN A 172 24.35 27.97 -7.64
N GLU A 173 24.86 28.56 -6.58
CA GLU A 173 24.19 28.61 -5.29
C GLU A 173 22.76 29.18 -5.37
N ASP A 174 22.55 30.20 -6.20
CA ASP A 174 21.24 30.82 -6.38
C ASP A 174 20.25 29.88 -7.06
N ALA A 175 20.70 29.05 -8.01
CA ALA A 175 19.87 28.05 -8.68
C ALA A 175 19.50 26.92 -7.73
N VAL A 176 20.45 26.43 -6.92
CA VAL A 176 20.22 25.41 -5.89
C VAL A 176 19.20 25.93 -4.85
N LYS A 177 19.37 27.15 -4.37
CA LYS A 177 18.42 27.79 -3.43
C LYS A 177 17.02 27.94 -4.03
N ALA A 178 16.92 28.35 -5.29
CA ALA A 178 15.63 28.47 -5.97
C ALA A 178 14.94 27.11 -6.10
N LEU A 179 15.69 26.06 -6.48
CA LEU A 179 15.20 24.70 -6.59
C LEU A 179 14.73 24.17 -5.23
N CYS A 180 15.56 24.29 -4.19
CA CYS A 180 15.26 23.80 -2.84
C CYS A 180 14.09 24.53 -2.17
N ARG A 181 13.78 25.75 -2.59
CA ARG A 181 12.56 26.45 -2.15
C ARG A 181 11.31 26.03 -2.91
N SER A 182 11.42 25.76 -4.20
CA SER A 182 10.26 25.41 -5.03
C SER A 182 9.72 24.00 -4.78
N ILE A 183 10.59 23.03 -4.47
CA ILE A 183 10.21 21.64 -4.25
C ILE A 183 9.31 21.46 -3.02
N PRO A 184 9.68 21.91 -1.81
CA PRO A 184 8.81 21.80 -0.64
C PRO A 184 7.48 22.52 -0.81
N VAL A 185 7.47 23.70 -1.45
CA VAL A 185 6.25 24.45 -1.76
C VAL A 185 5.36 23.67 -2.71
N SER A 186 5.91 23.04 -3.74
CA SER A 186 5.17 22.18 -4.66
C SER A 186 4.54 21.00 -3.92
N TYR A 187 5.28 20.33 -3.04
CA TYR A 187 4.78 19.21 -2.25
C TYR A 187 3.68 19.62 -1.27
N THR A 188 3.83 20.72 -0.56
CA THR A 188 2.77 21.21 0.35
C THR A 188 1.52 21.62 -0.41
N HIS A 189 1.65 22.18 -1.61
CA HIS A 189 0.50 22.45 -2.48
C HIS A 189 -0.15 21.20 -3.05
N LEU A 190 0.61 20.11 -3.24
CA LEU A 190 0.07 18.83 -3.73
C LEU A 190 -0.68 18.07 -2.64
N THR A 191 -0.21 18.12 -1.40
CA THR A 191 -0.69 17.28 -0.30
C THR A 191 -1.67 17.95 0.66
N LEU A 192 -1.70 19.29 0.76
CA LEU A 192 -2.65 19.97 1.63
C LEU A 192 -4.03 20.03 0.98
N PRO A 193 -5.09 19.55 1.65
CA PRO A 193 -6.43 19.99 1.34
C PRO A 193 -6.46 21.51 1.55
N THR A 194 -6.85 22.25 0.54
CA THR A 194 -7.12 23.67 0.66
C THR A 194 -8.34 23.88 1.56
N ASN A 195 -8.17 23.76 2.87
CA ASN A 195 -9.07 24.37 3.82
C ASN A 195 -8.81 25.90 3.76
N ARG A 196 -9.40 26.53 2.76
CA ARG A 196 -9.78 27.94 2.86
C ARG A 196 -11.20 27.94 3.40
N GLU A 197 -11.31 27.88 4.70
CA GLU A 197 -12.42 28.51 5.39
C GLU A 197 -12.11 30.00 5.41
N VAL A 198 -12.95 30.76 4.67
CA VAL A 198 -13.23 32.16 4.92
C VAL A 198 -14.66 32.23 5.39
#